data_ce4820aa534ebefcde9904958de55ded
#
_entry.id   ce4820aa534ebefcde9904958de55ded
#
_cell.length_a   1.000
_cell.length_b   1.000
_cell.length_c   1.000
_cell.angle_alpha   90.00
_cell.angle_beta   90.00
_cell.angle_gamma   90.00
#
_symmetry.space_group_name_H-M   'P 1'
#
loop_
_entity.id
_entity.type
_entity.pdbx_description
1 polymer ?
#
loop_
_entity_poly.entity_id
_entity_poly.type
_entity_poly.pdbx_seq_one_letter_code
_entity_poly.pdbx_strand_id
1 'polypeptide(L)'
;VRVYAVALVLELLTGLGFAWCVALSVGVAAVSTWLGGVRAVVWTDVLQFVMLVAGGVVAVLYVTQVYPGGFGALLEAGAEAGKTRVFDFTADPRLQFTFWAGVFAMPFQNLAAYGTDQLNTQRMLCCRSVREARLALWWSNAGELVVVLFLTVGLALWGYYQHNPIDPAFVGLVAEKGDRIFPAFILSELPEGLRGFMVAALFAAAMASPVLSALAETTLTMFHDGHRDGTLAPARALWLSRLFVVGWGVVLGGFAVLLSGRGEQLVPLAFQMTAYTYGPMLGLFLLALFVPRERIHSIPLGVAASMLGVLAVDNAARLGLTDGGPLVAFPWLFPLGGLLCVAVAMLPVTPRR
;
A
#
# COMPACT_ATOMS: atom_id res chain seq x y z
N VAL A 1 -5.92 0.67 -3.62
CA VAL A 1 -4.65 0.94 -4.32
C VAL A 1 -4.10 -0.30 -5.03
N ARG A 2 -3.91 -1.49 -4.38
CA ARG A 2 -3.38 -2.69 -5.06
C ARG A 2 -4.18 -3.09 -6.30
N VAL A 3 -5.51 -3.22 -6.17
CA VAL A 3 -6.40 -3.53 -7.30
C VAL A 3 -6.27 -2.50 -8.41
N TYR A 4 -6.16 -1.23 -8.04
CA TYR A 4 -5.97 -0.13 -8.97
C TYR A 4 -4.63 -0.25 -9.75
N ALA A 5 -3.51 -0.47 -9.05
CA ALA A 5 -2.19 -0.63 -9.66
C ALA A 5 -2.15 -1.78 -10.67
N VAL A 6 -2.76 -2.91 -10.31
CA VAL A 6 -2.88 -4.07 -11.18
C VAL A 6 -3.74 -3.80 -12.40
N ALA A 7 -4.88 -3.12 -12.21
CA ALA A 7 -5.76 -2.78 -13.31
C ALA A 7 -5.09 -1.87 -14.34
N LEU A 8 -4.20 -0.93 -13.90
CA LEU A 8 -3.40 -0.10 -14.81
C LEU A 8 -2.46 -0.94 -15.68
N VAL A 9 -1.81 -1.96 -15.11
CA VAL A 9 -0.94 -2.85 -15.87
C VAL A 9 -1.74 -3.71 -16.84
N LEU A 10 -2.88 -4.24 -16.39
CA LEU A 10 -3.78 -5.03 -17.23
C LEU A 10 -4.33 -4.23 -18.41
N GLU A 11 -4.70 -2.96 -18.18
CA GLU A 11 -5.17 -2.05 -19.23
C GLU A 11 -4.11 -1.89 -20.33
N LEU A 12 -2.85 -1.70 -19.96
CA LEU A 12 -1.73 -1.62 -20.90
C LEU A 12 -1.49 -2.93 -21.67
N LEU A 13 -1.63 -4.07 -20.99
CA LEU A 13 -1.37 -5.38 -21.57
C LEU A 13 -2.46 -5.86 -22.50
N THR A 14 -3.71 -5.58 -22.14
CA THR A 14 -4.89 -6.16 -22.83
C THR A 14 -5.59 -5.19 -23.76
N GLY A 15 -5.36 -3.87 -23.59
CA GLY A 15 -6.13 -2.83 -24.27
C GLY A 15 -7.59 -2.74 -23.81
N LEU A 16 -7.98 -3.50 -22.78
CA LEU A 16 -9.32 -3.43 -22.22
C LEU A 16 -9.51 -2.15 -21.41
N GLY A 17 -10.72 -1.62 -21.36
CA GLY A 17 -11.01 -0.47 -20.51
C GLY A 17 -10.76 -0.74 -19.03
N PHE A 18 -10.30 0.27 -18.29
CA PHE A 18 -9.88 0.18 -16.88
C PHE A 18 -10.87 -0.57 -15.98
N ALA A 19 -12.19 -0.30 -16.13
CA ALA A 19 -13.22 -0.96 -15.32
C ALA A 19 -13.25 -2.48 -15.50
N TRP A 20 -13.03 -2.97 -16.73
CA TRP A 20 -12.92 -4.41 -17.02
C TRP A 20 -11.65 -5.02 -16.42
N CYS A 21 -10.55 -4.29 -16.45
CA CYS A 21 -9.31 -4.70 -15.81
C CYS A 21 -9.44 -4.80 -14.30
N VAL A 22 -10.16 -3.87 -13.66
CA VAL A 22 -10.53 -3.94 -12.24
C VAL A 22 -11.38 -5.17 -11.96
N ALA A 23 -12.44 -5.42 -12.75
CA ALA A 23 -13.31 -6.56 -12.57
C ALA A 23 -12.55 -7.88 -12.70
N LEU A 24 -11.66 -8.00 -13.69
CA LEU A 24 -10.79 -9.16 -13.88
C LEU A 24 -9.85 -9.38 -12.70
N SER A 25 -9.17 -8.33 -12.23
CA SER A 25 -8.26 -8.38 -11.08
C SER A 25 -8.96 -8.84 -9.81
N VAL A 26 -10.14 -8.26 -9.53
CA VAL A 26 -10.96 -8.62 -8.36
C VAL A 26 -11.48 -10.06 -8.50
N GLY A 27 -11.91 -10.45 -9.68
CA GLY A 27 -12.40 -11.81 -9.96
C GLY A 27 -11.32 -12.86 -9.70
N VAL A 28 -10.12 -12.65 -10.23
CA VAL A 28 -8.96 -13.54 -10.01
C VAL A 28 -8.58 -13.60 -8.52
N ALA A 29 -8.52 -12.45 -7.84
CA ALA A 29 -8.22 -12.38 -6.40
C ALA A 29 -9.30 -13.09 -5.56
N ALA A 30 -10.57 -12.95 -5.91
CA ALA A 30 -11.67 -13.63 -5.23
C ALA A 30 -11.61 -15.15 -5.41
N VAL A 31 -11.37 -15.63 -6.64
CA VAL A 31 -11.24 -17.06 -6.94
C VAL A 31 -10.01 -17.66 -6.23
N SER A 32 -8.86 -16.99 -6.26
CA SER A 32 -7.65 -17.46 -5.58
C SER A 32 -7.85 -17.54 -4.05
N THR A 33 -8.51 -16.56 -3.46
CA THR A 33 -8.85 -16.55 -2.03
C THR A 33 -9.86 -17.67 -1.69
N TRP A 34 -10.82 -17.89 -2.58
CA TRP A 34 -11.84 -18.94 -2.42
C TRP A 34 -11.23 -20.35 -2.39
N LEU A 35 -10.24 -20.62 -3.26
CA LEU A 35 -9.63 -21.95 -3.42
C LEU A 35 -8.47 -22.22 -2.44
N GLY A 36 -7.70 -21.17 -2.10
CA GLY A 36 -6.37 -21.36 -1.55
C GLY A 36 -6.23 -21.37 -0.03
N GLY A 37 -7.11 -20.71 0.71
CA GLY A 37 -6.92 -20.51 2.16
C GLY A 37 -5.64 -19.74 2.52
N VAL A 38 -5.43 -19.48 3.82
CA VAL A 38 -4.31 -18.65 4.33
C VAL A 38 -2.92 -19.23 3.97
N ARG A 39 -2.77 -20.54 4.01
CA ARG A 39 -1.47 -21.19 3.73
C ARG A 39 -1.04 -21.03 2.27
N ALA A 40 -1.97 -21.16 1.34
CA ALA A 40 -1.68 -20.95 -0.08
C ALA A 40 -1.33 -19.49 -0.36
N VAL A 41 -2.02 -18.55 0.29
CA VAL A 41 -1.74 -17.11 0.18
C VAL A 41 -0.31 -16.79 0.62
N VAL A 42 0.16 -17.33 1.74
CA VAL A 42 1.55 -17.11 2.21
C VAL A 42 2.57 -17.61 1.20
N TRP A 43 2.39 -18.81 0.62
CA TRP A 43 3.32 -19.33 -0.38
C TRP A 43 3.30 -18.56 -1.70
N THR A 44 2.12 -18.12 -2.13
CA THR A 44 2.02 -17.24 -3.32
C THR A 44 2.67 -15.90 -3.08
N ASP A 45 2.55 -15.29 -1.88
CA ASP A 45 3.22 -14.05 -1.50
C ASP A 45 4.76 -14.19 -1.58
N VAL A 46 5.33 -15.32 -1.11
CA VAL A 46 6.77 -15.60 -1.21
C VAL A 46 7.22 -15.69 -2.67
N LEU A 47 6.48 -16.46 -3.49
CA LEU A 47 6.81 -16.58 -4.91
C LEU A 47 6.77 -15.22 -5.61
N GLN A 48 5.75 -14.42 -5.34
CA GLN A 48 5.59 -13.07 -5.88
C GLN A 48 6.73 -12.15 -5.47
N PHE A 49 7.13 -12.18 -4.21
CA PHE A 49 8.27 -11.41 -3.71
C PHE A 49 9.55 -11.76 -4.47
N VAL A 50 9.83 -13.06 -4.65
CA VAL A 50 11.01 -13.51 -5.40
C VAL A 50 10.94 -13.06 -6.86
N MET A 51 9.78 -13.21 -7.52
CA MET A 51 9.60 -12.78 -8.90
C MET A 51 9.73 -11.26 -9.05
N LEU A 52 9.19 -10.49 -8.09
CA LEU A 52 9.28 -9.04 -8.08
C LEU A 52 10.73 -8.56 -7.95
N VAL A 53 11.49 -9.13 -6.99
CA VAL A 53 12.91 -8.82 -6.79
C VAL A 53 13.72 -9.21 -8.02
N ALA A 54 13.52 -10.40 -8.55
CA ALA A 54 14.20 -10.87 -9.75
C ALA A 54 13.88 -9.96 -10.96
N GLY A 55 12.64 -9.53 -11.10
CA GLY A 55 12.21 -8.59 -12.13
C GLY A 55 12.91 -7.22 -12.01
N GLY A 56 12.99 -6.68 -10.80
CA GLY A 56 13.71 -5.44 -10.55
C GLY A 56 15.20 -5.54 -10.90
N VAL A 57 15.85 -6.64 -10.49
CA VAL A 57 17.26 -6.92 -10.83
C VAL A 57 17.44 -7.04 -12.33
N VAL A 58 16.59 -7.79 -13.02
CA VAL A 58 16.63 -7.94 -14.49
C VAL A 58 16.50 -6.59 -15.19
N ALA A 59 15.57 -5.74 -14.77
CA ALA A 59 15.39 -4.42 -15.36
C ALA A 59 16.65 -3.54 -15.19
N VAL A 60 17.25 -3.50 -14.00
CA VAL A 60 18.50 -2.75 -13.75
C VAL A 60 19.64 -3.31 -14.59
N LEU A 61 19.82 -4.64 -14.63
CA LEU A 61 20.89 -5.27 -15.41
C LEU A 61 20.73 -5.00 -16.91
N TYR A 62 19.50 -5.09 -17.45
CA TYR A 62 19.21 -4.80 -18.84
C TYR A 62 19.57 -3.36 -19.20
N VAL A 63 19.09 -2.39 -18.42
CA VAL A 63 19.40 -0.98 -18.67
C VAL A 63 20.90 -0.71 -18.54
N THR A 64 21.56 -1.30 -17.54
CA THR A 64 23.01 -1.15 -17.34
C THR A 64 23.82 -1.63 -18.54
N GLN A 65 23.37 -2.69 -19.22
CA GLN A 65 24.05 -3.21 -20.42
C GLN A 65 23.85 -2.31 -21.64
N VAL A 66 22.70 -1.64 -21.73
CA VAL A 66 22.34 -0.77 -22.88
C VAL A 66 22.81 0.67 -22.68
N TYR A 67 22.91 1.13 -21.42
CA TYR A 67 23.29 2.50 -21.10
C TYR A 67 24.76 2.78 -21.42
N PRO A 68 25.09 3.86 -22.15
CA PRO A 68 26.48 4.22 -22.49
C PRO A 68 27.32 4.44 -21.24
N GLY A 69 28.39 3.65 -21.07
CA GLY A 69 29.26 3.69 -19.88
C GLY A 69 28.80 2.85 -18.70
N GLY A 70 27.68 2.13 -18.84
CA GLY A 70 27.20 1.18 -17.85
C GLY A 70 26.67 1.80 -16.56
N PHE A 71 26.63 1.01 -15.47
CA PHE A 71 26.04 1.40 -14.19
C PHE A 71 26.73 2.61 -13.55
N GLY A 72 28.07 2.71 -13.67
CA GLY A 72 28.82 3.86 -13.12
C GLY A 72 28.42 5.18 -13.73
N ALA A 73 28.38 5.24 -15.07
CA ALA A 73 27.98 6.44 -15.80
C ALA A 73 26.50 6.81 -15.53
N LEU A 74 25.62 5.81 -15.35
CA LEU A 74 24.24 6.02 -14.96
C LEU A 74 24.13 6.69 -13.58
N LEU A 75 24.94 6.24 -12.60
CA LEU A 75 24.97 6.83 -11.27
C LEU A 75 25.52 8.26 -11.28
N GLU A 76 26.58 8.51 -12.05
CA GLU A 76 27.16 9.85 -12.23
C GLU A 76 26.14 10.81 -12.83
N ALA A 77 25.51 10.42 -13.94
CA ALA A 77 24.45 11.21 -14.57
C ALA A 77 23.27 11.47 -13.64
N GLY A 78 22.90 10.47 -12.84
CA GLY A 78 21.87 10.59 -11.82
C GLY A 78 22.26 11.54 -10.69
N ALA A 79 23.55 11.56 -10.30
CA ALA A 79 24.09 12.46 -9.30
C ALA A 79 24.09 13.92 -9.78
N GLU A 80 24.54 14.15 -11.01
CA GLU A 80 24.52 15.47 -11.66
C GLU A 80 23.10 16.02 -11.79
N ALA A 81 22.12 15.14 -12.11
CA ALA A 81 20.71 15.50 -12.18
C ALA A 81 20.01 15.58 -10.79
N GLY A 82 20.75 15.41 -9.69
CA GLY A 82 20.21 15.44 -8.32
C GLY A 82 19.27 14.28 -7.97
N LYS A 83 19.23 13.20 -8.79
CA LYS A 83 18.35 12.04 -8.61
C LYS A 83 18.85 11.04 -7.55
N THR A 84 20.13 11.11 -7.19
CA THR A 84 20.74 10.24 -6.17
C THR A 84 20.78 10.87 -4.79
N ARG A 85 20.14 12.02 -4.59
CA ARG A 85 20.05 12.66 -3.27
C ARG A 85 19.15 11.87 -2.34
N VAL A 86 19.75 11.13 -1.41
CA VAL A 86 19.04 10.25 -0.47
C VAL A 86 18.41 11.02 0.68
N PHE A 87 19.10 12.05 1.19
CA PHE A 87 18.63 12.82 2.36
C PHE A 87 18.28 14.23 1.96
N ASP A 88 17.06 14.63 2.26
CA ASP A 88 16.59 16.00 2.20
C ASP A 88 16.32 16.49 3.63
N PHE A 89 17.18 17.42 4.11
CA PHE A 89 17.08 18.00 5.45
C PHE A 89 16.21 19.27 5.50
N THR A 90 15.45 19.55 4.45
CA THR A 90 14.52 20.69 4.46
C THR A 90 13.48 20.49 5.55
N ALA A 91 13.38 21.45 6.47
CA ALA A 91 12.47 21.40 7.62
C ALA A 91 11.09 22.00 7.28
N ASP A 92 10.51 21.59 6.16
CA ASP A 92 9.16 21.99 5.77
C ASP A 92 8.20 20.79 5.94
N PRO A 93 7.20 20.87 6.85
CA PRO A 93 6.24 19.80 7.07
C PRO A 93 5.29 19.56 5.87
N ARG A 94 5.31 20.42 4.86
CA ARG A 94 4.52 20.26 3.63
C ARG A 94 5.18 19.34 2.62
N LEU A 95 6.48 19.05 2.78
CA LEU A 95 7.24 18.15 1.93
C LEU A 95 7.11 16.71 2.42
N GLN A 96 6.85 15.80 1.48
CA GLN A 96 6.53 14.40 1.79
C GLN A 96 7.75 13.57 2.18
N PHE A 97 8.84 13.71 1.44
CA PHE A 97 10.01 12.82 1.52
C PHE A 97 11.22 13.55 2.09
N THR A 98 11.09 14.10 3.30
CA THR A 98 12.20 14.72 4.03
C THR A 98 12.76 13.78 5.09
N PHE A 99 14.02 14.00 5.49
CA PHE A 99 14.62 13.25 6.60
C PHE A 99 13.77 13.33 7.88
N TRP A 100 13.23 14.51 8.19
CA TRP A 100 12.41 14.74 9.37
C TRP A 100 11.10 13.97 9.34
N ALA A 101 10.43 13.94 8.20
CA ALA A 101 9.22 13.13 8.03
C ALA A 101 9.53 11.64 8.18
N GLY A 102 10.65 11.16 7.62
CA GLY A 102 11.09 9.77 7.74
C GLY A 102 11.38 9.35 9.18
N VAL A 103 12.11 10.19 9.93
CA VAL A 103 12.56 9.86 11.30
C VAL A 103 11.47 10.08 12.35
N PHE A 104 10.66 11.13 12.23
CA PHE A 104 9.72 11.53 13.28
C PHE A 104 8.26 11.23 12.98
N ALA A 105 7.88 11.00 11.72
CA ALA A 105 6.49 10.74 11.39
C ALA A 105 6.24 9.29 10.94
N MET A 106 7.10 8.74 10.06
CA MET A 106 6.90 7.38 9.54
C MET A 106 6.99 6.26 10.59
N PRO A 107 7.77 6.36 11.70
CA PRO A 107 7.71 5.35 12.76
C PRO A 107 6.32 5.15 13.36
N PHE A 108 5.49 6.18 13.41
CA PHE A 108 4.10 6.07 13.88
C PHE A 108 3.22 5.27 12.91
N GLN A 109 3.44 5.42 11.61
CA GLN A 109 2.79 4.59 10.59
C GLN A 109 3.19 3.12 10.76
N ASN A 110 4.48 2.83 10.92
CA ASN A 110 4.97 1.47 11.13
C ASN A 110 4.44 0.88 12.44
N LEU A 111 4.35 1.68 13.50
CA LEU A 111 3.77 1.24 14.78
C LEU A 111 2.29 0.85 14.62
N ALA A 112 1.51 1.60 13.85
CA ALA A 112 0.13 1.23 13.53
C ALA A 112 0.08 -0.03 12.65
N ALA A 113 0.90 -0.11 11.60
CA ALA A 113 0.92 -1.23 10.65
C ALA A 113 1.29 -2.56 11.31
N TYR A 114 2.30 -2.59 12.17
CA TYR A 114 2.76 -3.81 12.83
C TYR A 114 2.07 -4.07 14.17
N GLY A 115 1.50 -3.05 14.80
CA GLY A 115 0.86 -3.16 16.11
C GLY A 115 -0.63 -3.49 16.06
N THR A 116 -1.34 -3.05 15.01
CA THR A 116 -2.81 -3.13 14.98
C THR A 116 -3.40 -3.66 13.68
N ASP A 117 -2.63 -3.66 12.58
CA ASP A 117 -3.14 -4.15 11.30
C ASP A 117 -3.36 -5.66 11.33
N GLN A 118 -4.60 -6.06 11.04
CA GLN A 118 -5.04 -7.45 11.00
C GLN A 118 -4.18 -8.33 10.08
N LEU A 119 -3.76 -7.82 8.92
CA LEU A 119 -2.97 -8.57 7.95
C LEU A 119 -1.61 -8.98 8.51
N ASN A 120 -0.93 -8.06 9.18
CA ASN A 120 0.37 -8.32 9.80
C ASN A 120 0.22 -9.17 11.06
N THR A 121 -0.79 -8.88 11.90
CA THR A 121 -1.08 -9.61 13.12
C THR A 121 -1.42 -11.08 12.84
N GLN A 122 -2.27 -11.38 11.85
CA GLN A 122 -2.60 -12.75 11.47
C GLN A 122 -1.36 -13.56 11.07
N ARG A 123 -0.43 -12.95 10.31
CA ARG A 123 0.82 -13.60 9.91
C ARG A 123 1.72 -13.90 11.10
N MET A 124 1.81 -12.99 12.06
CA MET A 124 2.57 -13.20 13.30
C MET A 124 1.95 -14.30 14.18
N LEU A 125 0.62 -14.38 14.26
CA LEU A 125 -0.09 -15.43 14.99
C LEU A 125 0.08 -16.83 14.38
N CYS A 126 0.47 -16.94 13.10
CA CYS A 126 0.84 -18.20 12.47
C CYS A 126 2.22 -18.74 12.91
N CYS A 127 3.05 -17.93 13.59
CA CYS A 127 4.34 -18.36 14.11
C CYS A 127 4.16 -19.27 15.35
N ARG A 128 5.06 -20.25 15.52
CA ARG A 128 4.99 -21.22 16.62
C ARG A 128 5.40 -20.63 17.97
N SER A 129 6.14 -19.53 17.98
CA SER A 129 6.65 -18.89 19.18
C SER A 129 6.82 -17.38 19.00
N VAL A 130 6.87 -16.66 20.14
CA VAL A 130 7.16 -15.22 20.16
C VAL A 130 8.55 -14.91 19.55
N ARG A 131 9.52 -15.83 19.71
CA ARG A 131 10.85 -15.68 19.11
C ARG A 131 10.78 -15.72 17.59
N GLU A 132 10.02 -16.66 17.03
CA GLU A 132 9.80 -16.75 15.57
C GLU A 132 9.05 -15.51 15.05
N ALA A 133 8.04 -15.03 15.76
CA ALA A 133 7.33 -13.81 15.39
C ALA A 133 8.24 -12.57 15.39
N ARG A 134 9.11 -12.42 16.40
CA ARG A 134 10.13 -11.35 16.43
C ARG A 134 11.11 -11.46 15.27
N LEU A 135 11.57 -12.67 14.96
CA LEU A 135 12.49 -12.90 13.84
C LEU A 135 11.81 -12.58 12.51
N ALA A 136 10.54 -12.96 12.33
CA ALA A 136 9.74 -12.62 11.16
C ALA A 136 9.62 -11.09 10.97
N LEU A 137 9.40 -10.33 12.05
CA LEU A 137 9.39 -8.87 12.03
C LEU A 137 10.74 -8.29 11.60
N TRP A 138 11.85 -8.80 12.13
CA TRP A 138 13.19 -8.36 11.73
C TRP A 138 13.46 -8.61 10.24
N TRP A 139 13.12 -9.80 9.74
CA TRP A 139 13.26 -10.10 8.32
C TRP A 139 12.31 -9.31 7.43
N SER A 140 11.10 -8.98 7.91
CA SER A 140 10.17 -8.11 7.21
C SER A 140 10.74 -6.71 7.03
N ASN A 141 11.32 -6.12 8.09
CA ASN A 141 11.98 -4.81 8.01
C ASN A 141 13.23 -4.86 7.11
N ALA A 142 14.02 -5.94 7.17
CA ALA A 142 15.15 -6.12 6.24
C ALA A 142 14.65 -6.24 4.78
N GLY A 143 13.48 -6.84 4.57
CA GLY A 143 12.83 -6.93 3.25
C GLY A 143 12.46 -5.57 2.67
N GLU A 144 12.27 -4.53 3.49
CA GLU A 144 12.04 -3.16 3.00
C GLU A 144 13.24 -2.57 2.24
N LEU A 145 14.45 -3.14 2.40
CA LEU A 145 15.61 -2.77 1.57
C LEU A 145 15.37 -2.99 0.07
N VAL A 146 14.40 -3.82 -0.29
CA VAL A 146 13.93 -3.96 -1.68
C VAL A 146 13.46 -2.64 -2.28
N VAL A 147 13.02 -1.68 -1.47
CA VAL A 147 12.71 -0.31 -1.92
C VAL A 147 13.92 0.33 -2.60
N VAL A 148 15.14 0.10 -2.11
CA VAL A 148 16.37 0.63 -2.74
C VAL A 148 16.55 0.06 -4.14
N LEU A 149 16.26 -1.23 -4.35
CA LEU A 149 16.26 -1.84 -5.68
C LEU A 149 15.28 -1.12 -6.61
N PHE A 150 14.06 -0.85 -6.16
CA PHE A 150 13.06 -0.18 -7.01
C PHE A 150 13.36 1.30 -7.24
N LEU A 151 13.99 1.99 -6.30
CA LEU A 151 14.54 3.33 -6.55
C LEU A 151 15.64 3.28 -7.63
N THR A 152 16.48 2.25 -7.60
CA THR A 152 17.50 2.01 -8.63
C THR A 152 16.86 1.69 -9.99
N VAL A 153 15.77 0.91 -10.03
CA VAL A 153 14.97 0.71 -11.25
C VAL A 153 14.44 2.04 -11.79
N GLY A 154 13.91 2.91 -10.91
CA GLY A 154 13.44 4.24 -11.30
C GLY A 154 14.55 5.09 -11.90
N LEU A 155 15.74 5.08 -11.30
CA LEU A 155 16.93 5.76 -11.85
C LEU A 155 17.35 5.18 -13.20
N ALA A 156 17.34 3.85 -13.33
CA ALA A 156 17.67 3.16 -14.56
C ALA A 156 16.71 3.54 -15.69
N LEU A 157 15.42 3.53 -15.44
CA LEU A 157 14.41 3.96 -16.42
C LEU A 157 14.56 5.42 -16.80
N TRP A 158 14.82 6.30 -15.84
CA TRP A 158 15.09 7.69 -16.10
C TRP A 158 16.29 7.85 -17.06
N GLY A 159 17.41 7.18 -16.77
CA GLY A 159 18.60 7.22 -17.62
C GLY A 159 18.35 6.63 -19.01
N TYR A 160 17.64 5.51 -19.09
CA TYR A 160 17.29 4.86 -20.34
C TYR A 160 16.52 5.81 -21.27
N TYR A 161 15.48 6.47 -20.75
CA TYR A 161 14.64 7.37 -21.55
C TYR A 161 15.24 8.77 -21.80
N GLN A 162 16.42 9.07 -21.26
CA GLN A 162 17.21 10.23 -21.72
C GLN A 162 17.82 10.01 -23.11
N HIS A 163 18.08 8.76 -23.47
CA HIS A 163 18.73 8.39 -24.72
C HIS A 163 17.79 7.69 -25.71
N ASN A 164 16.68 7.17 -25.25
CA ASN A 164 15.74 6.40 -26.04
C ASN A 164 14.34 7.05 -25.95
N PRO A 165 13.65 7.30 -27.08
CA PRO A 165 12.28 7.79 -27.03
C PRO A 165 11.33 6.72 -26.50
N ILE A 166 10.25 7.13 -25.85
CA ILE A 166 9.16 6.23 -25.47
C ILE A 166 8.48 5.73 -26.74
N ASP A 167 8.15 4.44 -26.81
CA ASP A 167 7.41 3.86 -27.92
C ASP A 167 6.12 4.66 -28.20
N PRO A 168 5.89 5.09 -29.45
CA PRO A 168 4.72 5.88 -29.83
C PRO A 168 3.38 5.30 -29.37
N ALA A 169 3.28 3.96 -29.25
CA ALA A 169 2.08 3.29 -28.75
C ALA A 169 1.77 3.63 -27.28
N PHE A 170 2.78 3.99 -26.47
CA PHE A 170 2.65 4.24 -25.04
C PHE A 170 2.81 5.70 -24.63
N VAL A 171 3.28 6.60 -25.53
CA VAL A 171 3.52 8.02 -25.21
C VAL A 171 2.31 8.68 -24.57
N GLY A 172 1.12 8.54 -25.17
CA GLY A 172 -0.11 9.13 -24.65
C GLY A 172 -0.50 8.59 -23.27
N LEU A 173 -0.35 7.28 -23.08
CA LEU A 173 -0.71 6.59 -21.82
C LEU A 173 0.26 6.96 -20.68
N VAL A 174 1.55 7.08 -20.99
CA VAL A 174 2.58 7.48 -20.00
C VAL A 174 2.45 8.97 -19.67
N ALA A 175 2.14 9.82 -20.65
CA ALA A 175 1.89 11.25 -20.42
C ALA A 175 0.68 11.49 -19.51
N GLU A 176 -0.35 10.66 -19.62
CA GLU A 176 -1.53 10.72 -18.76
C GLU A 176 -1.20 10.30 -17.31
N LYS A 177 -0.40 9.23 -17.14
CA LYS A 177 0.01 8.69 -15.82
C LYS A 177 1.44 8.16 -15.88
N GLY A 178 2.37 8.86 -15.19
CA GLY A 178 3.77 8.48 -15.12
C GLY A 178 4.03 7.07 -14.54
N ASP A 179 3.13 6.58 -13.70
CA ASP A 179 3.21 5.21 -13.13
C ASP A 179 3.16 4.10 -14.20
N ARG A 180 2.74 4.43 -15.43
CA ARG A 180 2.71 3.51 -16.57
C ARG A 180 4.06 3.32 -17.27
N ILE A 181 5.10 4.11 -16.90
CA ILE A 181 6.41 4.05 -17.57
C ILE A 181 7.09 2.69 -17.45
N PHE A 182 7.05 2.06 -16.27
CA PHE A 182 7.69 0.77 -16.06
C PHE A 182 6.98 -0.38 -16.79
N PRO A 183 5.65 -0.52 -16.72
CA PRO A 183 4.94 -1.45 -17.60
C PRO A 183 5.17 -1.23 -19.09
N ALA A 184 5.20 0.03 -19.55
CA ALA A 184 5.51 0.35 -20.94
C ALA A 184 6.90 -0.14 -21.32
N PHE A 185 7.92 0.15 -20.51
CA PHE A 185 9.29 -0.37 -20.70
C PHE A 185 9.34 -1.90 -20.81
N ILE A 186 8.63 -2.62 -19.95
CA ILE A 186 8.57 -4.08 -19.99
C ILE A 186 8.03 -4.56 -21.35
N LEU A 187 7.01 -3.89 -21.87
CA LEU A 187 6.31 -4.30 -23.09
C LEU A 187 7.07 -3.94 -24.37
N SER A 188 7.72 -2.78 -24.40
CA SER A 188 8.39 -2.30 -25.62
C SER A 188 9.86 -2.74 -25.71
N GLU A 189 10.59 -2.71 -24.60
CA GLU A 189 12.05 -2.76 -24.64
C GLU A 189 12.62 -4.15 -24.29
N LEU A 190 11.93 -4.94 -23.43
CA LEU A 190 12.48 -6.22 -23.02
C LEU A 190 12.33 -7.31 -24.10
N PRO A 191 13.33 -8.19 -24.25
CA PRO A 191 13.24 -9.39 -25.08
C PRO A 191 12.05 -10.28 -24.66
N GLU A 192 11.48 -11.04 -25.62
CA GLU A 192 10.24 -11.81 -25.42
C GLU A 192 10.24 -12.69 -24.17
N GLY A 193 11.32 -13.43 -23.89
CA GLY A 193 11.40 -14.29 -22.70
C GLY A 193 11.38 -13.50 -21.39
N LEU A 194 12.12 -12.40 -21.29
CA LEU A 194 12.15 -11.52 -20.13
C LEU A 194 10.84 -10.77 -19.99
N ARG A 195 10.26 -10.30 -21.09
CA ARG A 195 8.94 -9.66 -21.12
C ARG A 195 7.88 -10.59 -20.53
N GLY A 196 7.81 -11.84 -20.98
CA GLY A 196 6.87 -12.82 -20.45
C GLY A 196 7.06 -13.09 -18.96
N PHE A 197 8.29 -13.21 -18.49
CA PHE A 197 8.62 -13.36 -17.08
C PHE A 197 8.16 -12.16 -16.23
N MET A 198 8.45 -10.93 -16.67
CA MET A 198 8.08 -9.71 -15.98
C MET A 198 6.56 -9.51 -15.93
N VAL A 199 5.89 -9.78 -17.03
CA VAL A 199 4.42 -9.77 -17.10
C VAL A 199 3.83 -10.79 -16.13
N ALA A 200 4.36 -12.01 -16.11
CA ALA A 200 3.92 -13.04 -15.16
C ALA A 200 4.17 -12.61 -13.70
N ALA A 201 5.29 -11.94 -13.40
CA ALA A 201 5.58 -11.39 -12.07
C ALA A 201 4.56 -10.32 -11.66
N LEU A 202 4.19 -9.41 -12.56
CA LEU A 202 3.17 -8.40 -12.32
C LEU A 202 1.79 -9.04 -12.08
N PHE A 203 1.40 -10.04 -12.90
CA PHE A 203 0.17 -10.78 -12.69
C PHE A 203 0.17 -11.56 -11.36
N ALA A 204 1.27 -12.19 -11.01
CA ALA A 204 1.40 -12.89 -9.75
C ALA A 204 1.20 -11.91 -8.57
N ALA A 205 1.82 -10.73 -8.62
CA ALA A 205 1.63 -9.67 -7.61
C ALA A 205 0.17 -9.19 -7.52
N ALA A 206 -0.56 -9.26 -8.63
CA ALA A 206 -1.98 -8.95 -8.71
C ALA A 206 -2.86 -9.95 -7.97
N MET A 207 -2.53 -11.23 -8.08
CA MET A 207 -3.39 -12.32 -7.59
C MET A 207 -3.41 -12.45 -6.07
N ALA A 208 -2.39 -11.95 -5.36
CA ALA A 208 -2.34 -12.00 -3.91
C ALA A 208 -3.15 -10.88 -3.28
N SER A 209 -4.34 -11.18 -2.86
CA SER A 209 -5.14 -10.26 -2.06
C SER A 209 -5.51 -10.85 -0.71
N PRO A 210 -4.57 -10.89 0.26
CA PRO A 210 -4.90 -11.26 1.64
C PRO A 210 -5.91 -10.29 2.27
N VAL A 211 -6.09 -9.11 1.67
CA VAL A 211 -7.06 -8.10 2.12
C VAL A 211 -8.49 -8.63 2.07
N LEU A 212 -8.87 -9.33 1.00
CA LEU A 212 -10.23 -9.86 0.85
C LEU A 212 -10.56 -10.91 1.93
N SER A 213 -9.61 -11.80 2.22
CA SER A 213 -9.79 -12.79 3.29
C SER A 213 -9.85 -12.15 4.68
N ALA A 214 -9.00 -11.16 4.96
CA ALA A 214 -9.00 -10.46 6.23
C ALA A 214 -10.30 -9.67 6.46
N LEU A 215 -10.79 -8.97 5.44
CA LEU A 215 -12.06 -8.24 5.51
C LEU A 215 -13.25 -9.20 5.66
N ALA A 216 -13.27 -10.31 4.94
CA ALA A 216 -14.32 -11.31 5.07
C ALA A 216 -14.36 -11.94 6.46
N GLU A 217 -13.20 -12.29 7.02
CA GLU A 217 -13.08 -12.88 8.36
C GLU A 217 -13.48 -11.86 9.45
N THR A 218 -13.01 -10.62 9.34
CA THR A 218 -13.40 -9.54 10.28
C THR A 218 -14.90 -9.30 10.24
N THR A 219 -15.49 -9.29 9.04
CA THR A 219 -16.94 -9.11 8.87
C THR A 219 -17.72 -10.28 9.47
N LEU A 220 -17.24 -11.50 9.23
CA LEU A 220 -17.88 -12.70 9.77
C LEU A 220 -17.86 -12.72 11.31
N THR A 221 -16.71 -12.40 11.91
CA THR A 221 -16.56 -12.30 13.37
C THR A 221 -17.37 -11.16 14.00
N MET A 222 -17.58 -10.07 13.25
CA MET A 222 -18.36 -8.93 13.74
C MET A 222 -19.87 -9.17 13.73
N PHE A 223 -20.39 -9.86 12.71
CA PHE A 223 -21.84 -10.05 12.51
C PHE A 223 -22.36 -11.41 12.95
N HIS A 224 -21.49 -12.38 13.27
CA HIS A 224 -21.91 -13.72 13.69
C HIS A 224 -21.19 -14.14 14.96
N ASP A 225 -21.84 -13.95 16.11
CA ASP A 225 -21.33 -14.36 17.44
C ASP A 225 -20.96 -15.85 17.45
N GLY A 226 -21.76 -16.70 16.78
CA GLY A 226 -21.49 -18.13 16.68
C GLY A 226 -20.19 -18.50 15.96
N HIS A 227 -19.62 -17.64 15.16
CA HIS A 227 -18.28 -17.85 14.59
C HIS A 227 -17.19 -17.62 15.63
N ARG A 228 -17.34 -16.58 16.46
CA ARG A 228 -16.43 -16.25 17.56
C ARG A 228 -16.46 -17.32 18.64
N ASP A 229 -17.64 -17.84 18.97
CA ASP A 229 -17.85 -18.83 20.02
C ASP A 229 -17.70 -20.28 19.52
N GLY A 230 -17.37 -20.49 18.23
CA GLY A 230 -17.20 -21.81 17.62
C GLY A 230 -18.50 -22.61 17.45
N THR A 231 -19.67 -21.99 17.63
CA THR A 231 -20.98 -22.63 17.50
C THR A 231 -21.53 -22.63 16.05
N LEU A 232 -20.95 -21.82 15.19
CA LEU A 232 -21.34 -21.77 13.78
C LEU A 232 -20.81 -23.01 13.03
N ALA A 233 -21.71 -23.73 12.35
CA ALA A 233 -21.33 -24.90 11.56
C ALA A 233 -20.23 -24.54 10.54
N PRO A 234 -19.14 -25.33 10.43
CA PRO A 234 -17.99 -25.00 9.57
C PRO A 234 -18.36 -24.76 8.10
N ALA A 235 -19.29 -25.52 7.56
CA ALA A 235 -19.78 -25.35 6.19
C ALA A 235 -20.47 -23.98 5.97
N ARG A 236 -21.25 -23.53 6.95
CA ARG A 236 -21.94 -22.23 6.92
C ARG A 236 -20.95 -21.06 7.08
N ALA A 237 -19.98 -21.21 7.98
CA ALA A 237 -18.90 -20.23 8.15
C ALA A 237 -18.11 -20.03 6.85
N LEU A 238 -17.74 -21.15 6.20
CA LEU A 238 -17.03 -21.12 4.92
C LEU A 238 -17.86 -20.46 3.81
N TRP A 239 -19.14 -20.76 3.72
CA TRP A 239 -20.04 -20.18 2.71
C TRP A 239 -20.19 -18.66 2.92
N LEU A 240 -20.41 -18.21 4.16
CA LEU A 240 -20.51 -16.80 4.50
C LEU A 240 -19.21 -16.05 4.24
N SER A 241 -18.07 -16.64 4.62
CA SER A 241 -16.74 -16.06 4.32
C SER A 241 -16.56 -15.83 2.81
N ARG A 242 -16.94 -16.80 2.00
CA ARG A 242 -16.90 -16.72 0.53
C ARG A 242 -17.81 -15.62 -0.02
N LEU A 243 -19.00 -15.47 0.52
CA LEU A 243 -19.93 -14.40 0.15
C LEU A 243 -19.35 -13.02 0.47
N PHE A 244 -18.75 -12.87 1.66
CA PHE A 244 -18.09 -11.62 2.06
C PHE A 244 -16.85 -11.32 1.21
N VAL A 245 -16.07 -12.32 0.79
CA VAL A 245 -14.96 -12.14 -0.17
C VAL A 245 -15.45 -11.50 -1.47
N VAL A 246 -16.54 -12.01 -2.03
CA VAL A 246 -17.13 -11.43 -3.26
C VAL A 246 -17.68 -10.02 -3.00
N GLY A 247 -18.41 -9.83 -1.91
CA GLY A 247 -18.96 -8.53 -1.54
C GLY A 247 -17.88 -7.45 -1.37
N TRP A 248 -16.83 -7.75 -0.61
CA TRP A 248 -15.70 -6.85 -0.46
C TRP A 248 -14.91 -6.65 -1.75
N GLY A 249 -14.83 -7.68 -2.60
CA GLY A 249 -14.26 -7.57 -3.95
C GLY A 249 -14.99 -6.50 -4.78
N VAL A 250 -16.32 -6.53 -4.79
CA VAL A 250 -17.14 -5.52 -5.50
C VAL A 250 -16.93 -4.12 -4.90
N VAL A 251 -16.91 -3.99 -3.57
CA VAL A 251 -16.70 -2.71 -2.89
C VAL A 251 -15.32 -2.13 -3.22
N LEU A 252 -14.26 -2.92 -3.09
CA LEU A 252 -12.90 -2.47 -3.38
C LEU A 252 -12.68 -2.19 -4.86
N GLY A 253 -13.29 -3.00 -5.74
CA GLY A 253 -13.26 -2.77 -7.19
C GLY A 253 -13.99 -1.47 -7.56
N GLY A 254 -15.19 -1.24 -7.03
CA GLY A 254 -15.91 0.01 -7.22
C GLY A 254 -15.10 1.23 -6.74
N PHE A 255 -14.45 1.11 -5.58
CA PHE A 255 -13.59 2.17 -5.06
C PHE A 255 -12.36 2.43 -5.96
N ALA A 256 -11.77 1.37 -6.54
CA ALA A 256 -10.66 1.52 -7.49
C ALA A 256 -11.10 2.26 -8.76
N VAL A 257 -12.30 1.98 -9.27
CA VAL A 257 -12.86 2.72 -10.42
C VAL A 257 -13.14 4.18 -10.08
N LEU A 258 -13.67 4.48 -8.90
CA LEU A 258 -13.90 5.86 -8.45
C LEU A 258 -12.59 6.66 -8.30
N LEU A 259 -11.49 6.00 -7.93
CA LEU A 259 -10.18 6.62 -7.83
C LEU A 259 -9.48 6.82 -9.18
N SER A 260 -9.94 6.19 -10.26
CA SER A 260 -9.26 6.21 -11.57
C SER A 260 -9.16 7.61 -12.18
N GLY A 261 -10.09 8.52 -11.83
CA GLY A 261 -10.09 9.90 -12.28
C GLY A 261 -9.09 10.83 -11.57
N ARG A 262 -8.39 10.37 -10.53
CA ARG A 262 -7.40 11.18 -9.81
C ARG A 262 -6.05 11.07 -10.51
N GLY A 263 -5.45 12.21 -10.89
CA GLY A 263 -4.12 12.28 -11.52
C GLY A 263 -2.95 12.11 -10.56
N GLU A 264 -3.18 11.66 -9.32
CA GLU A 264 -2.15 11.52 -8.28
C GLU A 264 -1.31 10.26 -8.50
N GLN A 265 -0.03 10.33 -8.13
CA GLN A 265 0.88 9.19 -8.16
C GLN A 265 0.44 8.12 -7.16
N LEU A 266 0.64 6.82 -7.51
CA LEU A 266 0.15 5.69 -6.72
C LEU A 266 0.70 5.61 -5.30
N VAL A 267 1.99 5.88 -5.10
CA VAL A 267 2.64 5.73 -3.79
C VAL A 267 2.14 6.78 -2.79
N PRO A 268 2.16 8.09 -3.09
CA PRO A 268 1.57 9.10 -2.21
C PRO A 268 0.09 8.84 -1.92
N LEU A 269 -0.70 8.51 -2.94
CA LEU A 269 -2.12 8.18 -2.78
C LEU A 269 -2.34 6.99 -1.82
N ALA A 270 -1.49 5.95 -1.92
CA ALA A 270 -1.57 4.79 -1.03
C ALA A 270 -1.36 5.18 0.44
N PHE A 271 -0.30 5.92 0.73
CA PHE A 271 0.00 6.37 2.08
C PHE A 271 -1.04 7.35 2.63
N GLN A 272 -1.50 8.28 1.81
CA GLN A 272 -2.55 9.24 2.16
C GLN A 272 -3.85 8.51 2.55
N MET A 273 -4.28 7.52 1.75
CA MET A 273 -5.46 6.71 2.06
C MET A 273 -5.30 5.89 3.35
N THR A 274 -4.11 5.37 3.62
CA THR A 274 -3.86 4.64 4.88
C THR A 274 -3.85 5.55 6.10
N ALA A 275 -3.46 6.83 5.97
CA ALA A 275 -3.42 7.76 7.09
C ALA A 275 -4.80 7.98 7.74
N TYR A 276 -5.89 7.92 6.97
CA TYR A 276 -7.25 8.05 7.50
C TYR A 276 -7.62 6.94 8.48
N THR A 277 -7.07 5.75 8.32
CA THR A 277 -7.36 4.59 9.18
C THR A 277 -6.26 4.32 10.20
N TYR A 278 -5.00 4.48 9.82
CA TYR A 278 -3.86 4.21 10.71
C TYR A 278 -3.70 5.26 11.80
N GLY A 279 -4.14 6.50 11.58
CA GLY A 279 -4.20 7.51 12.63
C GLY A 279 -5.03 7.04 13.84
N PRO A 280 -6.34 6.76 13.69
CA PRO A 280 -7.15 6.24 14.79
C PRO A 280 -6.68 4.88 15.32
N MET A 281 -6.19 3.97 14.47
CA MET A 281 -5.63 2.68 14.90
C MET A 281 -4.41 2.87 15.81
N LEU A 282 -3.51 3.78 15.46
CA LEU A 282 -2.40 4.18 16.32
C LEU A 282 -2.90 4.72 17.66
N GLY A 283 -3.91 5.59 17.63
CA GLY A 283 -4.51 6.15 18.85
C GLY A 283 -5.08 5.06 19.75
N LEU A 284 -5.82 4.09 19.20
CA LEU A 284 -6.31 2.93 19.96
C LEU A 284 -5.20 2.09 20.57
N PHE A 285 -4.12 1.88 19.83
CA PHE A 285 -2.94 1.15 20.29
C PHE A 285 -2.27 1.89 21.46
N LEU A 286 -2.08 3.19 21.35
CA LEU A 286 -1.50 4.01 22.41
C LEU A 286 -2.39 4.05 23.65
N LEU A 287 -3.72 4.17 23.48
CA LEU A 287 -4.69 4.08 24.59
C LEU A 287 -4.59 2.73 25.31
N ALA A 288 -4.51 1.64 24.55
CA ALA A 288 -4.45 0.29 25.14
C ALA A 288 -3.16 0.03 25.93
N LEU A 289 -2.02 0.61 25.50
CA LEU A 289 -0.73 0.37 26.14
C LEU A 289 -0.42 1.35 27.27
N PHE A 290 -0.77 2.61 27.13
CA PHE A 290 -0.26 3.67 28.00
C PHE A 290 -1.31 4.37 28.85
N VAL A 291 -2.61 4.19 28.54
CA VAL A 291 -3.70 4.89 29.24
C VAL A 291 -4.51 3.93 30.09
N PRO A 292 -4.62 4.16 31.43
CA PRO A 292 -5.50 3.39 32.28
C PRO A 292 -6.96 3.47 31.81
N ARG A 293 -7.66 2.35 31.86
CA ARG A 293 -9.06 2.23 31.38
C ARG A 293 -10.00 3.27 31.96
N GLU A 294 -9.76 3.66 33.20
CA GLU A 294 -10.55 4.66 33.97
C GLU A 294 -10.50 6.06 33.35
N ARG A 295 -9.44 6.36 32.55
CA ARG A 295 -9.27 7.65 31.89
C ARG A 295 -9.80 7.67 30.45
N ILE A 296 -10.29 6.53 29.97
CA ILE A 296 -10.83 6.43 28.61
C ILE A 296 -12.36 6.59 28.69
N HIS A 297 -12.87 7.71 28.23
CA HIS A 297 -14.29 8.06 28.35
C HIS A 297 -15.09 7.65 27.12
N SER A 298 -14.54 7.82 25.91
CA SER A 298 -15.24 7.48 24.67
C SER A 298 -14.30 7.12 23.51
N ILE A 299 -14.09 5.83 23.30
CA ILE A 299 -13.34 5.32 22.14
C ILE A 299 -13.99 5.75 20.80
N PRO A 300 -15.31 5.59 20.59
CA PRO A 300 -15.92 5.97 19.32
C PRO A 300 -15.73 7.45 18.96
N LEU A 301 -15.81 8.35 19.94
CA LEU A 301 -15.58 9.78 19.70
C LEU A 301 -14.12 10.06 19.34
N GLY A 302 -13.16 9.40 20.00
CA GLY A 302 -11.74 9.51 19.68
C GLY A 302 -11.45 9.07 18.25
N VAL A 303 -11.99 7.92 17.82
CA VAL A 303 -11.84 7.40 16.46
C VAL A 303 -12.47 8.36 15.44
N ALA A 304 -13.71 8.80 15.68
CA ALA A 304 -14.41 9.73 14.78
C ALA A 304 -13.65 11.06 14.65
N ALA A 305 -13.20 11.64 15.76
CA ALA A 305 -12.43 12.87 15.77
C ALA A 305 -11.10 12.75 15.03
N SER A 306 -10.40 11.62 15.19
CA SER A 306 -9.17 11.32 14.46
C SER A 306 -9.43 11.26 12.96
N MET A 307 -10.41 10.48 12.51
CA MET A 307 -10.74 10.35 11.09
C MET A 307 -11.14 11.69 10.47
N LEU A 308 -12.04 12.43 11.12
CA LEU A 308 -12.50 13.72 10.64
C LEU A 308 -11.39 14.78 10.67
N GLY A 309 -10.56 14.79 11.70
CA GLY A 309 -9.43 15.71 11.82
C GLY A 309 -8.37 15.47 10.75
N VAL A 310 -7.97 14.21 10.52
CA VAL A 310 -7.05 13.86 9.43
C VAL A 310 -7.64 14.21 8.07
N LEU A 311 -8.93 13.92 7.85
CA LEU A 311 -9.61 14.25 6.60
C LEU A 311 -9.67 15.78 6.37
N ALA A 312 -9.94 16.57 7.42
CA ALA A 312 -9.98 18.02 7.34
C ALA A 312 -8.60 18.62 7.05
N VAL A 313 -7.55 18.13 7.70
CA VAL A 313 -6.17 18.59 7.48
C VAL A 313 -5.68 18.25 6.08
N ASP A 314 -5.95 17.03 5.61
CA ASP A 314 -5.58 16.58 4.28
C ASP A 314 -6.30 17.34 3.15
N ASN A 315 -7.57 17.68 3.36
CA ASN A 315 -8.34 18.47 2.41
C ASN A 315 -8.38 19.98 2.76
N ALA A 316 -7.43 20.48 3.54
CA ALA A 316 -7.41 21.87 4.02
C ALA A 316 -7.49 22.90 2.88
N ALA A 317 -6.79 22.64 1.77
CA ALA A 317 -6.85 23.49 0.57
C ALA A 317 -8.27 23.53 -0.05
N ARG A 318 -8.96 22.40 -0.11
CA ARG A 318 -10.34 22.31 -0.63
C ARG A 318 -11.35 22.97 0.30
N LEU A 319 -11.05 23.00 1.60
CA LEU A 319 -11.86 23.67 2.61
C LEU A 319 -11.57 25.18 2.73
N GLY A 320 -10.64 25.72 1.90
CA GLY A 320 -10.26 27.12 1.94
C GLY A 320 -9.42 27.52 3.16
N LEU A 321 -8.80 26.55 3.83
CA LEU A 321 -7.94 26.77 5.00
C LEU A 321 -6.49 27.09 4.63
N THR A 322 -6.11 26.88 3.36
CA THR A 322 -4.77 27.17 2.83
C THR A 322 -4.85 27.67 1.39
N ASP A 323 -3.88 28.47 0.97
CA ASP A 323 -3.79 29.09 -0.36
C ASP A 323 -3.30 28.13 -1.46
N GLY A 324 -3.84 26.89 -1.51
CA GLY A 324 -3.64 25.96 -2.61
C GLY A 324 -2.60 24.84 -2.40
N GLY A 325 -2.05 24.70 -1.19
CA GLY A 325 -1.16 23.57 -0.83
C GLY A 325 -1.66 22.77 0.37
N PRO A 326 -1.12 21.56 0.63
CA PRO A 326 -1.44 20.80 1.83
C PRO A 326 -0.96 21.56 3.08
N LEU A 327 -1.71 21.46 4.17
CA LEU A 327 -1.31 22.03 5.46
C LEU A 327 -0.06 21.33 5.99
N VAL A 328 -0.06 19.99 5.89
CA VAL A 328 1.06 19.10 6.18
C VAL A 328 1.05 17.95 5.18
N ALA A 329 2.23 17.39 4.89
CA ALA A 329 2.34 16.21 4.04
C ALA A 329 1.82 14.95 4.76
N PHE A 330 1.45 13.92 3.98
CA PHE A 330 0.83 12.69 4.49
C PHE A 330 1.58 12.02 5.66
N PRO A 331 2.93 12.03 5.78
CA PRO A 331 3.60 11.38 6.90
C PRO A 331 3.15 11.91 8.26
N TRP A 332 2.89 13.20 8.35
CA TRP A 332 2.49 13.86 9.59
C TRP A 332 1.04 13.58 10.00
N LEU A 333 0.24 13.07 9.08
CA LEU A 333 -1.16 12.69 9.37
C LEU A 333 -1.26 11.49 10.31
N PHE A 334 -0.26 10.59 10.33
CA PHE A 334 -0.25 9.42 11.22
C PHE A 334 -0.13 9.82 12.70
N PRO A 335 0.93 10.54 13.13
CA PRO A 335 1.01 10.99 14.50
C PRO A 335 -0.12 11.95 14.88
N LEU A 336 -0.55 12.84 13.98
CA LEU A 336 -1.65 13.75 14.23
C LEU A 336 -2.94 12.99 14.53
N GLY A 337 -3.31 12.03 13.71
CA GLY A 337 -4.50 11.20 13.90
C GLY A 337 -4.44 10.40 15.20
N GLY A 338 -3.27 9.82 15.51
CA GLY A 338 -3.06 9.11 16.77
C GLY A 338 -3.26 9.99 18.00
N LEU A 339 -2.66 11.17 18.00
CA LEU A 339 -2.78 12.14 19.09
C LEU A 339 -4.22 12.66 19.24
N LEU A 340 -4.90 12.97 18.14
CA LEU A 340 -6.31 13.38 18.16
C LEU A 340 -7.21 12.29 18.75
N CYS A 341 -7.00 11.03 18.36
CA CYS A 341 -7.73 9.90 18.90
C CYS A 341 -7.56 9.79 20.42
N VAL A 342 -6.32 9.83 20.91
CA VAL A 342 -6.01 9.74 22.33
C VAL A 342 -6.61 10.92 23.08
N ALA A 343 -6.37 12.15 22.61
CA ALA A 343 -6.83 13.37 23.28
C ALA A 343 -8.36 13.38 23.44
N VAL A 344 -9.11 13.11 22.37
CA VAL A 344 -10.57 13.14 22.40
C VAL A 344 -11.15 11.96 23.17
N ALA A 345 -10.57 10.76 23.09
CA ALA A 345 -11.03 9.60 23.87
C ALA A 345 -10.89 9.79 25.38
N MET A 346 -9.93 10.63 25.80
CA MET A 346 -9.71 10.96 27.23
C MET A 346 -10.56 12.16 27.72
N LEU A 347 -11.23 12.89 26.84
CA LEU A 347 -12.10 13.99 27.28
C LEU A 347 -13.30 13.45 28.05
N PRO A 348 -13.59 14.00 29.26
CA PRO A 348 -14.73 13.57 30.04
C PRO A 348 -16.03 13.92 29.27
N VAL A 349 -16.74 12.90 28.83
CA VAL A 349 -18.07 13.06 28.26
C VAL A 349 -19.00 13.27 29.44
N THR A 350 -19.50 14.49 29.63
CA THR A 350 -20.53 14.73 30.65
C THR A 350 -21.74 13.87 30.33
N PRO A 351 -22.21 13.03 31.26
CA PRO A 351 -23.41 12.24 31.00
C PRO A 351 -24.58 13.20 30.75
N ARG A 352 -25.26 13.04 29.61
CA ARG A 352 -26.56 13.67 29.45
C ARG A 352 -27.46 13.16 30.59
N ARG A 353 -27.81 14.06 31.51
CA ARG A 353 -28.82 13.82 32.54
C ARG A 353 -30.16 13.49 31.90
#